data_9e2c7087aaf13b722d47d34b39b535f1
#
_entry.id   9e2c7087aaf13b722d47d34b39b535f1
#
_cell.length_a   1.000
_cell.length_b   1.000
_cell.length_c   1.000
_cell.angle_alpha   90.00
_cell.angle_beta   90.00
_cell.angle_gamma   90.00
#
_symmetry.space_group_name_H-M   'P 1'
#
loop_
_entity.id
_entity.type
_entity.pdbx_description
1 polymer ?
#
loop_
_entity_poly.entity_id
_entity_poly.type
_entity_poly.pdbx_seq_one_letter_code
_entity_poly.pdbx_strand_id
1 'polypeptide(L)'
;MKIYNFHGKKNIVGPRIREARSRQQLSQADLAAKMQLEGVVIEQNCISRLEIGTRFVPDYELPIYAKVLHVSVEWLLGMTNE
;
A
#
# COMPACT_ATOMS: atom_id res chain seq x y z
N MET A 1 -12.31 -22.32 -0.87
CA MET A 1 -11.44 -21.55 0.05
C MET A 1 -12.21 -20.35 0.58
N LYS A 2 -12.10 -20.12 1.86
CA LYS A 2 -12.72 -18.97 2.47
C LYS A 2 -11.79 -17.76 2.37
N ILE A 3 -12.31 -16.63 1.88
CA ILE A 3 -11.56 -15.39 1.83
C ILE A 3 -12.01 -14.53 2.99
N TYR A 4 -11.08 -14.16 3.86
CA TYR A 4 -11.38 -13.35 5.03
C TYR A 4 -11.17 -11.88 4.71
N ASN A 5 -12.02 -11.03 5.30
CA ASN A 5 -11.79 -9.59 5.31
C ASN A 5 -11.84 -9.10 6.75
N PHE A 6 -11.30 -7.91 6.98
CA PHE A 6 -11.21 -7.30 8.29
C PHE A 6 -12.05 -6.02 8.27
N HIS A 7 -13.18 -6.04 8.98
CA HIS A 7 -14.13 -4.92 9.00
C HIS A 7 -14.53 -4.47 7.59
N GLY A 8 -14.79 -5.45 6.70
CA GLY A 8 -15.18 -5.18 5.33
C GLY A 8 -14.04 -4.82 4.39
N LYS A 9 -12.79 -4.86 4.87
CA LYS A 9 -11.60 -4.52 4.07
C LYS A 9 -10.70 -5.73 3.90
N LYS A 10 -9.94 -5.74 2.81
CA LYS A 10 -8.98 -6.80 2.51
C LYS A 10 -7.54 -6.43 2.88
N ASN A 11 -7.35 -5.25 3.45
CA ASN A 11 -6.07 -4.83 4.00
C ASN A 11 -6.33 -3.73 5.04
N ILE A 12 -5.33 -3.46 5.87
CA ILE A 12 -5.40 -2.37 6.85
C ILE A 12 -4.44 -1.22 6.50
N VAL A 13 -3.59 -1.40 5.49
CA VAL A 13 -2.54 -0.43 5.16
C VAL A 13 -2.99 0.61 4.15
N GLY A 14 -4.12 0.41 3.48
CA GLY A 14 -4.57 1.28 2.39
C GLY A 14 -4.59 2.75 2.74
N PRO A 15 -5.26 3.16 3.85
CA PRO A 15 -5.31 4.58 4.22
C PRO A 15 -3.94 5.19 4.47
N ARG A 16 -3.02 4.43 5.10
CA ARG A 16 -1.67 4.92 5.38
C ARG A 16 -0.82 5.01 4.10
N ILE A 17 -0.98 4.06 3.19
CA ILE A 17 -0.31 4.12 1.88
C ILE A 17 -0.77 5.37 1.13
N ARG A 18 -2.08 5.64 1.12
CA ARG A 18 -2.61 6.84 0.50
C ARG A 18 -2.07 8.11 1.15
N GLU A 19 -2.02 8.14 2.47
CA GLU A 19 -1.51 9.30 3.21
C GLU A 19 -0.03 9.56 2.87
N ALA A 20 0.81 8.52 2.91
CA ALA A 20 2.23 8.65 2.59
C ALA A 20 2.44 9.06 1.14
N ARG A 21 1.66 8.48 0.23
CA ARG A 21 1.70 8.85 -1.19
C ARG A 21 1.40 10.33 -1.37
N SER A 22 0.33 10.82 -0.72
CA SER A 22 -0.08 12.22 -0.80
C SER A 22 0.99 13.15 -0.23
N ARG A 23 1.61 12.76 0.87
CA ARG A 23 2.71 13.54 1.46
C ARG A 23 3.90 13.67 0.52
N GLN A 24 4.16 12.64 -0.28
CA GLN A 24 5.22 12.63 -1.28
C GLN A 24 4.79 13.29 -2.60
N GLN A 25 3.55 13.76 -2.69
CA GLN A 25 2.99 14.36 -3.90
C GLN A 25 3.04 13.42 -5.10
N LEU A 26 2.86 12.13 -4.86
CA LEU A 26 2.84 11.10 -5.91
C LEU A 26 1.41 10.82 -6.31
N SER A 27 1.18 10.67 -7.62
CA SER A 27 -0.08 10.10 -8.11
C SER A 27 -0.08 8.59 -7.89
N GLN A 28 -1.22 7.95 -8.05
CA GLN A 28 -1.29 6.49 -8.00
C GLN A 28 -0.43 5.86 -9.10
N ALA A 29 -0.41 6.46 -10.28
CA ALA A 29 0.43 6.00 -11.38
C ALA A 29 1.92 6.14 -11.04
N ASP A 30 2.30 7.24 -10.38
CA ASP A 30 3.68 7.45 -9.94
C ASP A 30 4.11 6.38 -8.95
N LEU A 31 3.25 6.07 -7.99
CA LEU A 31 3.55 5.02 -7.01
C LEU A 31 3.69 3.67 -7.70
N ALA A 32 2.79 3.34 -8.62
CA ALA A 32 2.88 2.09 -9.36
C ALA A 32 4.21 1.99 -10.13
N ALA A 33 4.63 3.08 -10.77
CA ALA A 33 5.90 3.13 -11.49
C ALA A 33 7.09 2.89 -10.55
N LYS A 34 7.07 3.51 -9.37
CA LYS A 34 8.15 3.31 -8.38
C LYS A 34 8.19 1.87 -7.88
N MET A 35 7.02 1.25 -7.67
CA MET A 35 6.95 -0.15 -7.26
C MET A 35 7.51 -1.07 -8.36
N GLN A 36 7.21 -0.77 -9.62
CA GLN A 36 7.73 -1.56 -10.75
C GLN A 36 9.26 -1.48 -10.81
N LEU A 37 9.85 -0.33 -10.51
CA LEU A 37 11.31 -0.20 -10.44
C LEU A 37 11.93 -1.08 -9.36
N GLU A 38 11.16 -1.42 -8.34
CA GLU A 38 11.60 -2.31 -7.26
C GLU A 38 11.27 -3.78 -7.55
N GLY A 39 10.76 -4.08 -8.76
CA GLY A 39 10.48 -5.45 -9.17
C GLY A 39 9.07 -5.94 -8.86
N VAL A 40 8.18 -5.07 -8.40
CA VAL A 40 6.79 -5.45 -8.10
C VAL A 40 5.93 -5.14 -9.32
N VAL A 41 5.32 -6.16 -9.89
CA VAL A 41 4.43 -5.99 -11.06
C VAL A 41 3.06 -5.54 -10.54
N ILE A 42 2.83 -4.24 -10.55
CA ILE A 42 1.60 -3.63 -10.05
C ILE A 42 1.24 -2.45 -10.94
N GLU A 43 -0.06 -2.24 -11.15
CA GLU A 43 -0.57 -1.17 -11.98
C GLU A 43 -1.36 -0.16 -11.13
N GLN A 44 -1.69 0.99 -11.74
CA GLN A 44 -2.40 2.05 -11.04
C GLN A 44 -3.72 1.58 -10.43
N ASN A 45 -4.49 0.76 -11.14
CA ASN A 45 -5.78 0.27 -10.63
C ASN A 45 -5.59 -0.63 -9.41
N CYS A 46 -4.45 -1.31 -9.29
CA CYS A 46 -4.14 -2.09 -8.09
C CYS A 46 -3.92 -1.16 -6.89
N ILE A 47 -3.21 -0.05 -7.10
CA ILE A 47 -2.99 0.97 -6.07
C ILE A 47 -4.35 1.55 -5.63
N SER A 48 -5.19 1.90 -6.59
CA SER A 48 -6.52 2.43 -6.29
C SER A 48 -7.32 1.47 -5.40
N ARG A 49 -7.34 0.18 -5.76
CA ARG A 49 -8.09 -0.83 -5.01
C ARG A 49 -7.52 -1.06 -3.61
N LEU A 50 -6.20 -1.08 -3.47
CA LEU A 50 -5.63 -1.27 -2.14
C LEU A 50 -5.90 -0.07 -1.23
N GLU A 51 -5.89 1.14 -1.77
CA GLU A 51 -6.16 2.34 -0.96
C GLU A 51 -7.59 2.37 -0.43
N ILE A 52 -8.54 1.82 -1.17
CA ILE A 52 -9.93 1.73 -0.70
C ILE A 52 -10.24 0.41 0.02
N GLY A 53 -9.25 -0.49 0.09
CA GLY A 53 -9.37 -1.71 0.87
C GLY A 53 -9.98 -2.90 0.16
N THR A 54 -10.08 -2.88 -1.17
CA THR A 54 -10.70 -3.97 -1.94
C THR A 54 -9.69 -4.94 -2.54
N ARG A 55 -8.39 -4.75 -2.26
CA ARG A 55 -7.31 -5.62 -2.72
C ARG A 55 -6.47 -6.06 -1.53
N PHE A 56 -6.14 -7.35 -1.47
CA PHE A 56 -5.17 -7.84 -0.50
C PHE A 56 -3.79 -7.29 -0.84
N VAL A 57 -2.98 -7.05 0.19
CA VAL A 57 -1.59 -6.64 0.05
C VAL A 57 -0.73 -7.79 0.54
N PRO A 58 -0.01 -8.48 -0.34
CA PRO A 58 0.90 -9.54 0.09
C PRO A 58 1.98 -8.98 1.03
N ASP A 59 2.39 -9.77 2.00
CA ASP A 59 3.33 -9.31 3.01
C ASP A 59 4.68 -8.89 2.41
N TYR A 60 5.11 -9.54 1.33
CA TYR A 60 6.38 -9.19 0.69
C TYR A 60 6.35 -7.82 -0.01
N GLU A 61 5.16 -7.28 -0.26
CA GLU A 61 5.03 -5.93 -0.83
C GLU A 61 5.19 -4.84 0.24
N LEU A 62 4.90 -5.14 1.50
CA LEU A 62 4.90 -4.14 2.57
C LEU A 62 6.25 -3.44 2.75
N PRO A 63 7.38 -4.15 2.84
CA PRO A 63 8.68 -3.48 2.97
C PRO A 63 9.00 -2.60 1.77
N ILE A 64 8.51 -2.97 0.59
CA ILE A 64 8.76 -2.23 -0.64
C ILE A 64 7.96 -0.92 -0.64
N TYR A 65 6.68 -0.96 -0.23
CA TYR A 65 5.91 0.27 -0.04
C TYR A 65 6.56 1.18 0.99
N ALA A 66 7.03 0.61 2.10
CA ALA A 66 7.71 1.37 3.15
C ALA A 66 8.94 2.09 2.59
N LYS A 67 9.76 1.38 1.84
CA LYS A 67 10.97 1.93 1.21
C LYS A 67 10.62 3.06 0.24
N VAL A 68 9.70 2.80 -0.68
CA VAL A 68 9.32 3.75 -1.73
C VAL A 68 8.68 5.01 -1.14
N LEU A 69 7.89 4.85 -0.08
CA LEU A 69 7.14 5.93 0.54
C LEU A 69 7.89 6.60 1.70
N HIS A 70 9.10 6.12 2.03
CA HIS A 70 9.94 6.65 3.12
C HIS A 70 9.24 6.62 4.48
N VAL A 71 8.58 5.50 4.77
CA VAL A 71 7.93 5.25 6.06
C VAL A 71 8.32 3.86 6.54
N SER A 72 8.05 3.55 7.81
CA SER A 72 8.29 2.21 8.33
C SER A 72 7.10 1.28 8.02
N VAL A 73 7.37 -0.03 8.02
CA VAL A 73 6.30 -1.02 7.90
C VAL A 73 5.34 -0.90 9.09
N GLU A 74 5.88 -0.67 10.28
CA GLU A 74 5.07 -0.50 11.50
C GLU A 74 4.10 0.67 11.36
N TRP A 75 4.54 1.77 10.77
CA TRP A 75 3.67 2.91 10.53
C TRP A 75 2.56 2.55 9.53
N LEU A 76 2.90 1.83 8.46
CA LEU A 76 1.90 1.38 7.49
C LEU A 76 0.85 0.48 8.14
N LEU A 77 1.25 -0.36 9.10
CA LEU A 77 0.35 -1.26 9.80
C LEU A 77 -0.42 -0.58 10.94
N GLY A 78 -0.17 0.70 11.19
CA GLY A 78 -0.85 1.42 12.26
C GLY A 78 -0.31 1.12 13.65
N MET A 79 0.88 0.53 13.75
CA MET A 79 1.48 0.14 15.03
C MET A 79 2.22 1.30 15.68
N THR A 80 2.50 2.36 14.93
CA THR A 80 3.16 3.57 15.42
C THR A 80 2.64 4.75 14.63
N ASN A 81 2.76 5.95 15.19
CA ASN A 81 2.40 7.20 14.52
C ASN A 81 3.61 7.93 13.94
N GLU A 82 4.75 7.31 14.01
CA GLU A 82 6.00 7.92 13.51
C GLU A 82 6.43 7.32 12.18
#